data_d4d3829d19d95f97a1bc8999eb0425d9
#
_entry.id   d4d3829d19d95f97a1bc8999eb0425d9
#
_cell.length_a   1.000
_cell.length_b   1.000
_cell.length_c   1.000
_cell.angle_alpha   90.00
_cell.angle_beta   90.00
_cell.angle_gamma   90.00
#
_symmetry.space_group_name_H-M   'P 1'
#
loop_
_entity.id
_entity.type
_entity.pdbx_description
1 polymer ?
#
loop_
_entity_poly.entity_id
_entity_poly.type
_entity_poly.pdbx_seq_one_letter_code
_entity_poly.pdbx_strand_id
1 'polypeptide(L)'
;MATFVLVHGAWHGSWCWKRVRNALQAAGHEVFTPTLTGLGERSHLNSPSVNFSTHVSDVVNLIKWEQLSNVVLCAHSYGVCVISGVAQQLNDSIRALVYVDAFVLEDGECFMDLFPREQVEQARLQAQVLGDGWKIFPFPASLLGTNPKDVHWVDAQFTPQPIASFEEPVRLTDKPSLIRDVVHILATGYESPLPVSISHERAKNKGWTTRTIPCGHEIMLDRPDDLTDLLLEFVRRNPFV
;
A
#
# COMPACT_ATOMS: atom_id res chain seq x y z
N MET A 1 5.23 -5.69 22.76
CA MET A 1 5.53 -6.25 21.41
C MET A 1 4.31 -6.00 20.54
N ALA A 2 4.45 -5.54 19.31
CA ALA A 2 3.35 -5.35 18.35
C ALA A 2 3.60 -6.22 17.12
N THR A 3 2.52 -6.60 16.40
CA THR A 3 2.58 -7.31 15.14
C THR A 3 2.23 -6.36 13.99
N PHE A 4 3.15 -6.20 13.06
CA PHE A 4 3.00 -5.38 11.88
C PHE A 4 2.82 -6.25 10.64
N VAL A 5 1.88 -5.89 9.78
CA VAL A 5 1.77 -6.42 8.40
C VAL A 5 1.92 -5.23 7.45
N LEU A 6 3.00 -5.23 6.66
CA LEU A 6 3.38 -4.13 5.76
C LEU A 6 3.13 -4.54 4.31
N VAL A 7 2.14 -3.94 3.67
CA VAL A 7 1.69 -4.26 2.31
C VAL A 7 2.23 -3.23 1.32
N HIS A 8 2.90 -3.70 0.29
CA HIS A 8 3.55 -2.85 -0.72
C HIS A 8 2.57 -2.24 -1.73
N GLY A 9 3.02 -1.21 -2.45
CA GLY A 9 2.30 -0.52 -3.52
C GLY A 9 2.27 -1.29 -4.85
N ALA A 10 1.71 -0.64 -5.88
CA ALA A 10 1.72 -1.18 -7.24
C ALA A 10 3.15 -1.45 -7.72
N TRP A 11 3.33 -2.51 -8.52
CA TRP A 11 4.60 -2.92 -9.16
C TRP A 11 5.72 -3.35 -8.22
N HIS A 12 5.55 -3.20 -6.91
CA HIS A 12 6.55 -3.52 -5.88
C HIS A 12 6.51 -5.00 -5.46
N GLY A 13 7.28 -5.30 -4.42
CA GLY A 13 7.28 -6.55 -3.66
C GLY A 13 7.71 -6.26 -2.23
N SER A 14 7.84 -7.30 -1.40
CA SER A 14 8.28 -7.18 0.01
C SER A 14 9.62 -6.45 0.17
N TRP A 15 10.44 -6.42 -0.87
CA TRP A 15 11.77 -5.80 -0.91
C TRP A 15 11.75 -4.31 -0.52
N CYS A 16 10.68 -3.58 -0.87
CA CYS A 16 10.58 -2.15 -0.58
C CYS A 16 10.49 -1.86 0.93
N TRP A 17 9.97 -2.79 1.71
CA TRP A 17 9.85 -2.66 3.15
C TRP A 17 11.10 -3.06 3.95
N LYS A 18 12.15 -3.56 3.29
CA LYS A 18 13.32 -4.16 3.97
C LYS A 18 13.94 -3.24 5.03
N ARG A 19 14.07 -1.93 4.75
CA ARG A 19 14.67 -0.97 5.67
C ARG A 19 13.82 -0.81 6.93
N VAL A 20 12.51 -0.55 6.77
CA VAL A 20 11.54 -0.40 7.86
C VAL A 20 11.33 -1.70 8.62
N ARG A 21 11.19 -2.84 7.91
CA ARG A 21 11.06 -4.16 8.53
C ARG A 21 12.21 -4.45 9.49
N ASN A 22 13.45 -4.25 9.04
CA ASN A 22 14.62 -4.52 9.86
C ASN A 22 14.66 -3.62 11.11
N ALA A 23 14.29 -2.34 10.98
CA ALA A 23 14.25 -1.41 12.09
C ALA A 23 13.17 -1.78 13.14
N LEU A 24 11.96 -2.14 12.68
CA LEU A 24 10.89 -2.60 13.57
C LEU A 24 11.24 -3.91 14.28
N GLN A 25 11.88 -4.86 13.57
CA GLN A 25 12.35 -6.12 14.15
C GLN A 25 13.45 -5.88 15.20
N ALA A 26 14.41 -4.97 14.92
CA ALA A 26 15.43 -4.58 15.88
C ALA A 26 14.84 -3.89 17.13
N ALA A 27 13.68 -3.24 16.99
CA ALA A 27 12.93 -2.67 18.12
C ALA A 27 12.07 -3.72 18.88
N GLY A 28 12.17 -5.01 18.53
CA GLY A 28 11.49 -6.11 19.24
C GLY A 28 10.05 -6.38 18.80
N HIS A 29 9.68 -5.96 17.59
CA HIS A 29 8.35 -6.19 17.03
C HIS A 29 8.34 -7.36 16.05
N GLU A 30 7.18 -8.02 15.88
CA GLU A 30 6.94 -8.99 14.86
C GLU A 30 6.51 -8.29 13.56
N VAL A 31 7.11 -8.65 12.41
CA VAL A 31 6.89 -7.94 11.16
C VAL A 31 6.76 -8.89 9.97
N PHE A 32 5.62 -8.84 9.32
CA PHE A 32 5.32 -9.57 8.07
C PHE A 32 5.29 -8.59 6.90
N THR A 33 5.89 -8.98 5.79
CA THR A 33 5.92 -8.19 4.55
C THR A 33 5.51 -9.07 3.37
N PRO A 34 4.20 -9.39 3.21
CA PRO A 34 3.76 -10.23 2.11
C PRO A 34 4.03 -9.56 0.77
N THR A 35 4.45 -10.36 -0.22
CA THR A 35 4.41 -9.95 -1.62
C THR A 35 3.09 -10.42 -2.24
N LEU A 36 2.37 -9.50 -2.87
CA LEU A 36 1.11 -9.77 -3.54
C LEU A 36 1.32 -10.66 -4.76
N THR A 37 0.37 -11.55 -5.03
CA THR A 37 0.45 -12.52 -6.14
C THR A 37 0.69 -11.82 -7.48
N GLY A 38 1.67 -12.33 -8.23
CA GLY A 38 2.05 -11.82 -9.54
C GLY A 38 3.09 -10.68 -9.52
N LEU A 39 3.53 -10.22 -8.34
CA LEU A 39 4.46 -9.12 -8.17
C LEU A 39 5.77 -9.57 -7.52
N GLY A 40 6.81 -8.76 -7.64
CA GLY A 40 8.13 -9.01 -7.05
C GLY A 40 8.64 -10.43 -7.27
N GLU A 41 9.11 -11.08 -6.22
CA GLU A 41 9.56 -12.49 -6.26
C GLU A 41 8.46 -13.50 -6.60
N ARG A 42 7.19 -13.08 -6.59
CA ARG A 42 6.04 -13.90 -7.01
C ARG A 42 5.58 -13.58 -8.43
N SER A 43 6.38 -12.85 -9.21
CA SER A 43 6.07 -12.47 -10.61
C SER A 43 5.81 -13.65 -11.53
N HIS A 44 6.37 -14.84 -11.23
CA HIS A 44 6.10 -16.09 -11.96
C HIS A 44 4.63 -16.55 -11.86
N LEU A 45 3.84 -16.02 -10.91
CA LEU A 45 2.40 -16.27 -10.76
C LEU A 45 1.55 -15.21 -11.46
N ASN A 46 2.17 -14.25 -12.16
CA ASN A 46 1.46 -13.18 -12.84
C ASN A 46 0.60 -13.70 -13.98
N SER A 47 -0.67 -13.34 -13.99
CA SER A 47 -1.63 -13.75 -15.02
C SER A 47 -2.78 -12.75 -15.14
N PRO A 48 -3.55 -12.76 -16.27
CA PRO A 48 -4.68 -11.87 -16.44
C PRO A 48 -5.83 -12.11 -15.45
N SER A 49 -5.85 -13.24 -14.75
CA SER A 49 -6.85 -13.56 -13.72
C SER A 49 -6.52 -13.02 -12.33
N VAL A 50 -5.29 -12.53 -12.11
CA VAL A 50 -4.91 -11.89 -10.86
C VAL A 50 -5.57 -10.51 -10.78
N ASN A 51 -6.39 -10.32 -9.79
CA ASN A 51 -7.21 -9.13 -9.59
C ASN A 51 -7.08 -8.60 -8.15
N PHE A 52 -7.83 -7.57 -7.81
CA PHE A 52 -7.85 -6.97 -6.47
C PHE A 52 -8.22 -7.99 -5.39
N SER A 53 -9.27 -8.79 -5.61
CA SER A 53 -9.70 -9.83 -4.66
C SER A 53 -8.62 -10.89 -4.41
N THR A 54 -7.78 -11.21 -5.41
CA THR A 54 -6.61 -12.08 -5.23
C THR A 54 -5.62 -11.46 -4.24
N HIS A 55 -5.30 -10.18 -4.40
CA HIS A 55 -4.37 -9.48 -3.50
C HIS A 55 -4.92 -9.33 -2.08
N VAL A 56 -6.22 -9.08 -1.93
CA VAL A 56 -6.89 -9.11 -0.61
C VAL A 56 -6.73 -10.48 0.04
N SER A 57 -6.95 -11.55 -0.73
CA SER A 57 -6.83 -12.93 -0.24
C SER A 57 -5.42 -13.28 0.20
N ASP A 58 -4.37 -12.77 -0.47
CA ASP A 58 -2.97 -12.95 -0.05
C ASP A 58 -2.76 -12.48 1.40
N VAL A 59 -3.26 -11.29 1.74
CA VAL A 59 -3.07 -10.70 3.07
C VAL A 59 -4.02 -11.30 4.10
N VAL A 60 -5.27 -11.57 3.73
CA VAL A 60 -6.25 -12.26 4.60
C VAL A 60 -5.73 -13.63 5.01
N ASN A 61 -5.19 -14.39 4.05
CA ASN A 61 -4.66 -15.72 4.33
C ASN A 61 -3.40 -15.65 5.21
N LEU A 62 -2.50 -14.70 4.96
CA LEU A 62 -1.36 -14.50 5.86
C LEU A 62 -1.85 -14.31 7.31
N ILE A 63 -2.75 -13.37 7.56
CA ILE A 63 -3.25 -13.07 8.91
C ILE A 63 -3.91 -14.30 9.54
N LYS A 64 -4.70 -15.05 8.76
CA LYS A 64 -5.40 -16.26 9.25
C LYS A 64 -4.44 -17.41 9.55
N TRP A 65 -3.53 -17.73 8.62
CA TRP A 65 -2.66 -18.91 8.76
C TRP A 65 -1.54 -18.70 9.77
N GLU A 66 -1.06 -17.47 9.95
CA GLU A 66 -0.14 -17.08 11.02
C GLU A 66 -0.89 -16.80 12.35
N GLN A 67 -2.22 -16.92 12.38
CA GLN A 67 -3.07 -16.69 13.55
C GLN A 67 -2.84 -15.32 14.20
N LEU A 68 -2.62 -14.28 13.37
CA LEU A 68 -2.31 -12.94 13.85
C LEU A 68 -3.55 -12.24 14.44
N SER A 69 -3.33 -11.52 15.52
CA SER A 69 -4.32 -10.68 16.17
C SER A 69 -3.71 -9.33 16.59
N ASN A 70 -4.54 -8.32 16.82
CA ASN A 70 -4.10 -6.97 17.17
C ASN A 70 -3.08 -6.40 16.16
N VAL A 71 -3.29 -6.67 14.88
CA VAL A 71 -2.38 -6.30 13.79
C VAL A 71 -2.40 -4.80 13.53
N VAL A 72 -1.24 -4.18 13.46
CA VAL A 72 -1.04 -2.87 12.83
C VAL A 72 -0.85 -3.12 11.32
N LEU A 73 -1.90 -2.91 10.56
CA LEU A 73 -1.93 -3.15 9.12
C LEU A 73 -1.54 -1.86 8.39
N CYS A 74 -0.33 -1.85 7.83
CA CYS A 74 0.27 -0.71 7.17
C CYS A 74 0.41 -0.98 5.67
N ALA A 75 0.07 -0.01 4.84
CA ALA A 75 0.23 -0.17 3.41
C ALA A 75 0.69 1.11 2.72
N HIS A 76 1.42 0.93 1.63
CA HIS A 76 1.90 1.98 0.75
C HIS A 76 1.07 2.02 -0.54
N SER A 77 0.73 3.24 -1.00
CA SER A 77 0.16 3.47 -2.33
C SER A 77 -1.05 2.56 -2.64
N TYR A 78 -1.06 1.81 -3.75
CA TYR A 78 -2.07 0.82 -4.12
C TYR A 78 -2.38 -0.20 -3.00
N GLY A 79 -1.37 -0.58 -2.22
CA GLY A 79 -1.56 -1.56 -1.13
C GLY A 79 -2.64 -1.16 -0.12
N VAL A 80 -2.97 0.12 -0.06
CA VAL A 80 -4.06 0.62 0.80
C VAL A 80 -5.43 0.16 0.32
N CYS A 81 -5.64 0.07 -0.99
CA CYS A 81 -6.85 -0.53 -1.53
C CYS A 81 -7.00 -1.96 -0.98
N VAL A 82 -5.89 -2.72 -1.02
CA VAL A 82 -5.85 -4.10 -0.52
C VAL A 82 -6.18 -4.16 0.97
N ILE A 83 -5.53 -3.36 1.82
CA ILE A 83 -5.81 -3.41 3.27
C ILE A 83 -7.21 -2.92 3.64
N SER A 84 -7.81 -2.06 2.82
CA SER A 84 -9.22 -1.68 2.99
C SER A 84 -10.14 -2.89 2.79
N GLY A 85 -9.89 -3.72 1.77
CA GLY A 85 -10.60 -4.99 1.56
C GLY A 85 -10.34 -6.02 2.67
N VAL A 86 -9.10 -6.09 3.18
CA VAL A 86 -8.74 -6.96 4.31
C VAL A 86 -9.50 -6.55 5.59
N ALA A 87 -9.58 -5.24 5.86
CA ALA A 87 -10.30 -4.70 7.01
C ALA A 87 -11.81 -5.02 6.99
N GLN A 88 -12.42 -5.18 5.80
CA GLN A 88 -13.82 -5.65 5.68
C GLN A 88 -14.01 -7.08 6.17
N GLN A 89 -12.99 -7.93 6.00
CA GLN A 89 -13.08 -9.36 6.31
C GLN A 89 -12.57 -9.70 7.71
N LEU A 90 -11.60 -8.96 8.24
CA LEU A 90 -10.83 -9.28 9.44
C LEU A 90 -10.76 -8.09 10.42
N ASN A 91 -11.79 -7.25 10.49
CA ASN A 91 -11.79 -6.07 11.38
C ASN A 91 -11.42 -6.41 12.84
N ASP A 92 -11.84 -7.56 13.35
CA ASP A 92 -11.58 -8.00 14.73
C ASP A 92 -10.12 -8.37 14.97
N SER A 93 -9.37 -8.73 13.92
CA SER A 93 -7.93 -9.03 13.99
C SER A 93 -7.06 -7.78 13.82
N ILE A 94 -7.64 -6.68 13.31
CA ILE A 94 -6.93 -5.46 12.99
C ILE A 94 -7.15 -4.42 14.07
N ARG A 95 -6.07 -3.97 14.66
CA ARG A 95 -6.09 -2.90 15.66
C ARG A 95 -6.05 -1.52 15.03
N ALA A 96 -5.22 -1.35 14.01
CA ALA A 96 -4.93 -0.07 13.41
C ALA A 96 -4.64 -0.16 11.92
N LEU A 97 -4.93 0.92 11.20
CA LEU A 97 -4.62 1.09 9.79
C LEU A 97 -3.64 2.25 9.59
N VAL A 98 -2.57 2.02 8.84
CA VAL A 98 -1.60 3.05 8.48
C VAL A 98 -1.47 3.14 6.97
N TYR A 99 -1.80 4.31 6.44
CA TYR A 99 -1.83 4.65 5.02
C TYR A 99 -0.59 5.49 4.70
N VAL A 100 0.37 4.93 3.95
CA VAL A 100 1.65 5.55 3.63
C VAL A 100 1.63 6.04 2.18
N ASP A 101 1.57 7.34 1.98
CA ASP A 101 1.43 8.06 0.70
C ASP A 101 0.44 7.39 -0.24
N ALA A 102 -0.78 7.25 0.24
CA ALA A 102 -1.72 6.26 -0.24
C ALA A 102 -3.10 6.84 -0.58
N PHE A 103 -3.93 5.98 -1.16
CA PHE A 103 -5.25 6.33 -1.68
C PHE A 103 -6.35 5.96 -0.70
N VAL A 104 -7.32 6.86 -0.51
CA VAL A 104 -8.53 6.60 0.29
C VAL A 104 -9.69 6.40 -0.68
N LEU A 105 -10.11 5.14 -0.86
CA LEU A 105 -11.26 4.79 -1.71
C LEU A 105 -12.58 4.95 -0.95
N GLU A 106 -13.63 5.25 -1.71
CA GLU A 106 -15.02 5.16 -1.28
C GLU A 106 -15.64 3.84 -1.76
N ASP A 107 -16.81 3.46 -1.22
CA ASP A 107 -17.49 2.23 -1.62
C ASP A 107 -17.82 2.22 -3.11
N GLY A 108 -17.48 1.14 -3.78
CA GLY A 108 -17.69 0.97 -5.22
C GLY A 108 -16.62 1.60 -6.12
N GLU A 109 -15.69 2.40 -5.58
CA GLU A 109 -14.54 2.89 -6.37
C GLU A 109 -13.52 1.78 -6.62
N CYS A 110 -12.87 1.81 -7.78
CA CYS A 110 -11.64 1.06 -8.05
C CYS A 110 -10.42 1.98 -8.04
N PHE A 111 -9.23 1.41 -8.08
CA PHE A 111 -8.00 2.21 -8.08
C PHE A 111 -7.94 3.20 -9.28
N MET A 112 -8.43 2.77 -10.46
CA MET A 112 -8.44 3.61 -11.66
C MET A 112 -9.39 4.81 -11.58
N ASP A 113 -10.46 4.73 -10.78
CA ASP A 113 -11.41 5.85 -10.63
C ASP A 113 -10.79 7.09 -9.97
N LEU A 114 -9.64 6.93 -9.32
CA LEU A 114 -8.90 8.03 -8.70
C LEU A 114 -8.12 8.90 -9.70
N PHE A 115 -7.95 8.41 -10.94
CA PHE A 115 -7.14 9.07 -11.96
C PHE A 115 -8.01 9.76 -13.01
N PRO A 116 -7.49 10.83 -13.65
CA PRO A 116 -8.14 11.44 -14.78
C PRO A 116 -8.40 10.41 -15.89
N ARG A 117 -9.58 10.50 -16.53
CA ARG A 117 -10.00 9.57 -17.59
C ARG A 117 -8.95 9.37 -18.69
N GLU A 118 -8.29 10.44 -19.10
CA GLU A 118 -7.24 10.37 -20.12
C GLU A 118 -6.07 9.48 -19.69
N GLN A 119 -5.63 9.55 -18.43
CA GLN A 119 -4.57 8.69 -17.90
C GLN A 119 -5.00 7.22 -17.85
N VAL A 120 -6.26 6.97 -17.49
CA VAL A 120 -6.83 5.60 -17.48
C VAL A 120 -6.88 5.02 -18.91
N GLU A 121 -7.30 5.82 -19.90
CA GLU A 121 -7.33 5.41 -21.30
C GLU A 121 -5.91 5.12 -21.83
N GLN A 122 -4.92 5.95 -21.44
CA GLN A 122 -3.51 5.72 -21.79
C GLN A 122 -2.97 4.43 -21.13
N ALA A 123 -3.30 4.16 -19.87
CA ALA A 123 -2.90 2.93 -19.20
C ALA A 123 -3.51 1.69 -19.87
N ARG A 124 -4.78 1.75 -20.25
CA ARG A 124 -5.44 0.67 -21.03
C ARG A 124 -4.80 0.45 -22.39
N LEU A 125 -4.48 1.53 -23.10
CA LEU A 125 -3.77 1.44 -24.38
C LEU A 125 -2.38 0.84 -24.19
N GLN A 126 -1.63 1.24 -23.16
CA GLN A 126 -0.34 0.65 -22.83
C GLN A 126 -0.47 -0.87 -22.58
N ALA A 127 -1.46 -1.29 -21.81
CA ALA A 127 -1.72 -2.71 -21.56
C ALA A 127 -1.98 -3.48 -22.87
N GLN A 128 -2.79 -2.90 -23.76
CA GLN A 128 -3.12 -3.50 -25.06
C GLN A 128 -1.89 -3.65 -25.97
N VAL A 129 -1.06 -2.60 -26.06
CA VAL A 129 0.02 -2.53 -27.07
C VAL A 129 1.29 -3.18 -26.58
N LEU A 130 1.63 -3.00 -25.30
CA LEU A 130 2.90 -3.42 -24.73
C LEU A 130 2.78 -4.52 -23.66
N GLY A 131 1.60 -4.65 -23.07
CA GLY A 131 1.35 -5.47 -21.88
C GLY A 131 0.58 -6.76 -22.14
N ASP A 132 0.70 -7.35 -23.33
CA ASP A 132 0.00 -8.60 -23.73
C ASP A 132 -1.53 -8.51 -23.53
N GLY A 133 -2.08 -7.29 -23.57
CA GLY A 133 -3.50 -7.02 -23.37
C GLY A 133 -3.94 -6.85 -21.92
N TRP A 134 -3.05 -7.04 -20.92
CA TRP A 134 -3.47 -7.07 -19.51
C TRP A 134 -2.44 -6.57 -18.48
N LYS A 135 -1.19 -6.28 -18.87
CA LYS A 135 -0.13 -5.80 -17.95
C LYS A 135 -0.01 -4.29 -18.00
N ILE A 136 0.03 -3.66 -16.84
CA ILE A 136 0.41 -2.25 -16.68
C ILE A 136 1.85 -2.19 -16.19
N PHE A 137 2.69 -1.42 -16.90
CA PHE A 137 4.07 -1.18 -16.52
C PHE A 137 4.18 -0.05 -15.50
N PRO A 138 5.24 -0.07 -14.66
CA PRO A 138 5.45 0.96 -13.64
C PRO A 138 5.78 2.32 -14.26
N PHE A 139 5.53 3.38 -13.49
CA PHE A 139 6.18 4.65 -13.71
C PHE A 139 7.67 4.53 -13.39
N PRO A 140 8.56 5.28 -14.10
CA PRO A 140 9.96 5.41 -13.68
C PRO A 140 10.06 5.90 -12.23
N ALA A 141 10.92 5.28 -11.43
CA ALA A 141 11.09 5.63 -10.02
C ALA A 141 11.47 7.11 -9.81
N SER A 142 12.14 7.71 -10.79
CA SER A 142 12.48 9.15 -10.79
C SER A 142 11.24 10.06 -10.78
N LEU A 143 10.14 9.67 -11.46
CA LEU A 143 8.88 10.41 -11.46
C LEU A 143 8.13 10.29 -10.13
N LEU A 144 8.43 9.27 -9.35
CA LEU A 144 7.90 9.07 -8.01
C LEU A 144 8.72 9.82 -6.94
N GLY A 145 9.71 10.60 -7.35
CA GLY A 145 10.56 11.35 -6.44
C GLY A 145 11.50 10.49 -5.60
N THR A 146 11.74 9.23 -6.01
CA THR A 146 12.67 8.31 -5.35
C THR A 146 14.07 8.93 -5.26
N ASN A 147 14.74 8.73 -4.13
CA ASN A 147 16.11 9.23 -3.95
C ASN A 147 17.02 8.79 -5.12
N PRO A 148 17.78 9.72 -5.76
CA PRO A 148 18.59 9.41 -6.93
C PRO A 148 19.53 8.21 -6.78
N LYS A 149 20.03 7.95 -5.55
CA LYS A 149 20.89 6.77 -5.28
C LYS A 149 20.16 5.43 -5.42
N ASP A 150 18.85 5.42 -5.25
CA ASP A 150 18.02 4.22 -5.25
C ASP A 150 17.24 4.03 -6.58
N VAL A 151 17.10 5.06 -7.44
CA VAL A 151 16.29 5.04 -8.67
C VAL A 151 16.59 3.81 -9.53
N HIS A 152 17.84 3.59 -9.89
CA HIS A 152 18.21 2.48 -10.77
C HIS A 152 17.89 1.11 -10.15
N TRP A 153 18.10 0.98 -8.85
CA TRP A 153 17.76 -0.25 -8.12
C TRP A 153 16.25 -0.46 -8.05
N VAL A 154 15.47 0.59 -7.76
CA VAL A 154 14.01 0.51 -7.69
C VAL A 154 13.41 0.14 -9.05
N ASP A 155 13.85 0.81 -10.14
CA ASP A 155 13.42 0.50 -11.50
C ASP A 155 13.70 -0.97 -11.88
N ALA A 156 14.84 -1.51 -11.44
CA ALA A 156 15.21 -2.91 -11.71
C ALA A 156 14.39 -3.93 -10.88
N GLN A 157 13.76 -3.50 -9.78
CA GLN A 157 12.94 -4.36 -8.91
C GLN A 157 11.45 -4.34 -9.27
N PHE A 158 10.99 -3.34 -10.00
CA PHE A 158 9.60 -3.24 -10.42
C PHE A 158 9.19 -4.39 -11.33
N THR A 159 7.96 -4.84 -11.16
CA THR A 159 7.34 -5.87 -12.01
C THR A 159 6.01 -5.36 -12.57
N PRO A 160 5.66 -5.67 -13.84
CA PRO A 160 4.34 -5.30 -14.39
C PRO A 160 3.22 -5.90 -13.56
N GLN A 161 2.11 -5.15 -13.45
CA GLN A 161 0.95 -5.53 -12.63
C GLN A 161 -0.28 -5.78 -13.53
N PRO A 162 -1.13 -6.79 -13.22
CA PRO A 162 -2.36 -7.05 -13.96
C PRO A 162 -3.34 -5.87 -13.84
N ILE A 163 -3.87 -5.40 -14.98
CA ILE A 163 -4.85 -4.31 -15.04
C ILE A 163 -6.10 -4.62 -14.22
N ALA A 164 -6.53 -5.90 -14.17
CA ALA A 164 -7.68 -6.33 -13.40
C ALA A 164 -7.57 -6.00 -11.90
N SER A 165 -6.35 -5.89 -11.36
CA SER A 165 -6.14 -5.48 -9.97
C SER A 165 -6.43 -4.00 -9.72
N PHE A 166 -6.41 -3.18 -10.75
CA PHE A 166 -6.72 -1.75 -10.70
C PHE A 166 -8.18 -1.42 -11.05
N GLU A 167 -8.86 -2.31 -11.77
CA GLU A 167 -10.21 -2.08 -12.29
C GLU A 167 -11.31 -2.71 -11.42
N GLU A 168 -10.98 -3.67 -10.57
CA GLU A 168 -11.97 -4.28 -9.68
C GLU A 168 -12.33 -3.32 -8.54
N PRO A 169 -13.63 -2.98 -8.36
CA PRO A 169 -14.04 -2.04 -7.34
C PRO A 169 -13.99 -2.64 -5.94
N VAL A 170 -13.62 -1.81 -4.96
CA VAL A 170 -13.71 -2.20 -3.54
C VAL A 170 -15.17 -2.26 -3.09
N ARG A 171 -15.46 -3.16 -2.16
CA ARG A 171 -16.74 -3.22 -1.44
C ARG A 171 -16.50 -2.85 0.01
N LEU A 172 -16.88 -1.63 0.38
CA LEU A 172 -16.73 -1.11 1.72
C LEU A 172 -18.09 -1.08 2.42
N THR A 173 -18.13 -1.62 3.62
CA THR A 173 -19.28 -1.52 4.54
C THR A 173 -18.86 -0.66 5.73
N ASP A 174 -19.77 -0.41 6.66
CA ASP A 174 -19.47 0.33 7.89
C ASP A 174 -18.56 -0.42 8.88
N LYS A 175 -18.23 -1.69 8.62
CA LYS A 175 -17.40 -2.52 9.50
C LYS A 175 -16.03 -1.94 9.85
N PRO A 176 -15.23 -1.36 8.91
CA PRO A 176 -13.96 -0.75 9.25
C PRO A 176 -14.08 0.50 10.13
N SER A 177 -15.26 1.10 10.26
CA SER A 177 -15.50 2.22 11.20
C SER A 177 -15.28 1.82 12.66
N LEU A 178 -15.19 0.51 12.94
CA LEU A 178 -14.83 -0.03 14.25
C LEU A 178 -13.32 0.10 14.53
N ILE A 179 -12.49 0.19 13.49
CA ILE A 179 -11.05 0.44 13.64
C ILE A 179 -10.85 1.94 13.85
N ARG A 180 -10.67 2.35 15.11
CA ARG A 180 -10.60 3.76 15.48
C ARG A 180 -9.23 4.39 15.19
N ASP A 181 -8.17 3.58 15.20
CA ASP A 181 -6.81 4.04 15.05
C ASP A 181 -6.41 4.00 13.56
N VAL A 182 -6.65 5.11 12.85
CA VAL A 182 -6.29 5.26 11.45
C VAL A 182 -5.35 6.46 11.27
N VAL A 183 -4.23 6.23 10.57
CA VAL A 183 -3.24 7.28 10.26
C VAL A 183 -3.02 7.35 8.76
N HIS A 184 -2.99 8.56 8.22
CA HIS A 184 -2.60 8.82 6.84
C HIS A 184 -1.32 9.67 6.81
N ILE A 185 -0.26 9.18 6.20
CA ILE A 185 1.04 9.82 6.06
C ILE A 185 1.21 10.23 4.60
N LEU A 186 1.41 11.53 4.34
CA LEU A 186 1.61 12.09 3.00
C LEU A 186 3.08 12.44 2.76
N ALA A 187 3.64 12.05 1.63
CA ALA A 187 4.92 12.52 1.13
C ALA A 187 4.76 13.92 0.51
N THR A 188 5.62 14.88 0.89
CA THR A 188 5.50 16.28 0.47
C THR A 188 6.75 16.85 -0.22
N GLY A 189 7.75 16.02 -0.51
CA GLY A 189 9.02 16.44 -1.09
C GLY A 189 9.12 16.29 -2.62
N TYR A 190 8.02 16.06 -3.34
CA TYR A 190 8.01 15.89 -4.78
C TYR A 190 6.70 16.39 -5.41
N GLU A 191 6.73 16.69 -6.71
CA GLU A 191 5.50 16.93 -7.49
C GLU A 191 4.91 15.57 -7.89
N SER A 192 3.86 15.19 -7.18
CA SER A 192 3.25 13.88 -7.37
C SER A 192 2.45 13.81 -8.67
N PRO A 193 2.72 12.83 -9.57
CA PRO A 193 1.83 12.51 -10.68
C PRO A 193 0.57 11.75 -10.20
N LEU A 194 0.54 11.37 -8.91
CA LEU A 194 -0.51 10.58 -8.30
C LEU A 194 -1.47 11.47 -7.50
N PRO A 195 -2.78 11.18 -7.46
CA PRO A 195 -3.76 11.99 -6.75
C PRO A 195 -3.78 11.75 -5.21
N VAL A 196 -2.61 11.57 -4.60
CA VAL A 196 -2.48 11.25 -3.15
C VAL A 196 -2.93 12.41 -2.24
N SER A 197 -2.82 13.66 -2.72
CA SER A 197 -3.28 14.85 -1.98
C SER A 197 -4.79 14.84 -1.77
N ILE A 198 -5.57 14.38 -2.76
CA ILE A 198 -7.03 14.22 -2.64
C ILE A 198 -7.36 13.24 -1.51
N SER A 199 -6.63 12.14 -1.44
CA SER A 199 -6.78 11.13 -0.40
C SER A 199 -6.42 11.64 0.99
N HIS A 200 -5.42 12.51 1.07
CA HIS A 200 -5.06 13.16 2.33
C HIS A 200 -6.18 14.08 2.85
N GLU A 201 -6.85 14.82 1.96
CA GLU A 201 -8.03 15.61 2.33
C GLU A 201 -9.23 14.71 2.71
N ARG A 202 -9.46 13.60 1.99
CA ARG A 202 -10.47 12.59 2.38
C ARG A 202 -10.19 12.05 3.80
N ALA A 203 -8.93 11.75 4.13
CA ALA A 203 -8.51 11.30 5.46
C ALA A 203 -8.81 12.33 6.55
N LYS A 204 -8.51 13.62 6.31
CA LYS A 204 -8.87 14.72 7.23
C LYS A 204 -10.38 14.80 7.45
N ASN A 205 -11.16 14.73 6.37
CA ASN A 205 -12.63 14.81 6.44
C ASN A 205 -13.24 13.62 7.22
N LYS A 206 -12.56 12.45 7.21
CA LYS A 206 -12.93 11.28 8.02
C LYS A 206 -12.47 11.39 9.48
N GLY A 207 -11.76 12.46 9.85
CA GLY A 207 -11.23 12.67 11.21
C GLY A 207 -10.05 11.78 11.56
N TRP A 208 -9.37 11.21 10.56
CA TRP A 208 -8.19 10.38 10.78
C TRP A 208 -6.98 11.21 11.21
N THR A 209 -6.05 10.58 11.91
CA THR A 209 -4.76 11.22 12.20
C THR A 209 -3.98 11.40 10.91
N THR A 210 -3.50 12.61 10.64
CA THR A 210 -2.68 12.89 9.45
C THR A 210 -1.28 13.33 9.84
N ARG A 211 -0.28 12.92 9.03
CA ARG A 211 1.14 13.28 9.15
C ARG A 211 1.70 13.57 7.77
N THR A 212 2.85 14.23 7.72
CA THR A 212 3.60 14.49 6.48
C THR A 212 5.06 14.15 6.68
N ILE A 213 5.72 13.68 5.61
CA ILE A 213 7.17 13.47 5.55
C ILE A 213 7.69 14.14 4.28
N PRO A 214 8.74 15.00 4.36
CA PRO A 214 9.30 15.72 3.22
C PRO A 214 10.25 14.81 2.40
N CYS A 215 9.69 13.95 1.56
CA CYS A 215 10.40 13.04 0.65
C CYS A 215 9.52 12.71 -0.56
N GLY A 216 10.00 11.85 -1.45
CA GLY A 216 9.23 11.27 -2.54
C GLY A 216 8.22 10.22 -2.11
N HIS A 217 7.54 9.62 -3.09
CA HIS A 217 6.50 8.60 -2.89
C HIS A 217 6.98 7.39 -2.08
N GLU A 218 8.24 7.02 -2.27
CA GLU A 218 8.86 5.84 -1.65
C GLU A 218 9.33 6.13 -0.21
N ILE A 219 8.44 6.58 0.68
CA ILE A 219 8.77 6.97 2.06
C ILE A 219 9.57 5.88 2.77
N MET A 220 9.19 4.60 2.61
CA MET A 220 9.84 3.46 3.25
C MET A 220 11.27 3.19 2.75
N LEU A 221 11.66 3.77 1.61
CA LEU A 221 13.01 3.73 1.05
C LEU A 221 13.80 5.00 1.36
N ASP A 222 13.15 6.16 1.23
CA ASP A 222 13.80 7.47 1.31
C ASP A 222 13.99 7.93 2.76
N ARG A 223 13.00 7.65 3.61
CA ARG A 223 12.94 8.07 5.02
C ARG A 223 12.50 6.91 5.92
N PRO A 224 13.20 5.77 5.88
CA PRO A 224 12.83 4.58 6.65
C PRO A 224 12.82 4.82 8.16
N ASP A 225 13.75 5.64 8.66
CA ASP A 225 13.85 5.95 10.10
C ASP A 225 12.67 6.81 10.54
N ASP A 226 12.33 7.88 9.79
CA ASP A 226 11.19 8.75 10.11
C ASP A 226 9.88 7.95 10.10
N LEU A 227 9.70 7.06 9.12
CA LEU A 227 8.51 6.20 9.04
C LEU A 227 8.48 5.20 10.20
N THR A 228 9.62 4.58 10.53
CA THR A 228 9.72 3.64 11.66
C THR A 228 9.38 4.34 12.97
N ASP A 229 9.91 5.54 13.21
CA ASP A 229 9.63 6.32 14.42
C ASP A 229 8.15 6.66 14.56
N LEU A 230 7.48 7.05 13.45
CA LEU A 230 6.04 7.28 13.45
C LEU A 230 5.24 6.02 13.78
N LEU A 231 5.61 4.87 13.21
CA LEU A 231 4.97 3.59 13.49
C LEU A 231 5.15 3.18 14.97
N LEU A 232 6.35 3.36 15.54
CA LEU A 232 6.65 3.09 16.94
C LEU A 232 5.93 4.05 17.88
N GLU A 233 5.89 5.36 17.55
CA GLU A 233 5.14 6.35 18.31
C GLU A 233 3.64 5.99 18.36
N PHE A 234 3.08 5.61 17.23
CA PHE A 234 1.68 5.24 17.11
C PHE A 234 1.32 4.04 18.00
N VAL A 235 2.15 3.01 18.04
CA VAL A 235 1.96 1.84 18.92
C VAL A 235 2.11 2.19 20.40
N ARG A 236 3.03 3.10 20.77
CA ARG A 236 3.23 3.53 22.17
C ARG A 236 2.05 4.36 22.71
N ARG A 237 1.48 5.23 21.87
CA ARG A 237 0.30 6.06 22.25
C ARG A 237 -0.95 5.23 22.48
N ASN A 238 -1.02 4.09 21.84
CA ASN A 238 -2.11 3.15 21.93
C ASN A 238 -1.58 1.81 22.49
N PRO A 239 -1.24 1.71 23.78
CA PRO A 239 -0.64 0.50 24.35
C PRO A 239 -1.59 -0.69 24.23
N PHE A 240 -1.01 -1.88 24.09
CA PHE A 240 -1.74 -3.14 24.11
C PHE A 240 -2.40 -3.31 25.48
N VAL A 241 -3.73 -3.31 25.54
CA VAL A 241 -4.49 -3.69 26.73
C VAL A 241 -4.62 -5.20 26.74
#